data_7934fd0ae9a55e1dbcf214dc1266fc16
#
_entry.id   7934fd0ae9a55e1dbcf214dc1266fc16
#
_cell.length_a   1.000
_cell.length_b   1.000
_cell.length_c   1.000
_cell.angle_alpha   90.00
_cell.angle_beta   90.00
_cell.angle_gamma   90.00
#
_symmetry.space_group_name_H-M   'P 1'
#
loop_
_entity.id
_entity.type
_entity.pdbx_description
1 polymer ?
#
loop_
_entity_poly.entity_id
_entity_poly.type
_entity_poly.pdbx_seq_one_letter_code
_entity_poly.pdbx_strand_id
1 'polypeptide(L)'
;MKWTRRLRHIDAKAKWIILAAGICLLLLILFLLPSGKVNQNKATWLWDASLIRSETEEIVAFSGREGITTIFLQIQQEVTDEEYRHFVAAAHRQGISVHALNGHPDWAYEEGRQKGMDLLAWLEEYNQASAPEEKFEGVQFDVEPYVLRRWDREQEQVVEEWSANTEVWVQEAKRQGLPFSAAVPFWLDSIPGPSRADTDSFSRWMIQNTDAIAVMAYRDSGEQMYELSKEELEQADELGKSVWIGMELGDTDEGEHLTFYSKSEQEMEDEALRAAKLGSDHSSFAGLAVHHYQAWVHKRTAMGGEEQ
;
A
#
# COMPACT_ATOMS: atom_id res chain seq x y z
N MET A 1 -48.56 56.29 -16.41
CA MET A 1 -48.87 55.06 -15.69
C MET A 1 -47.65 54.72 -14.79
N LYS A 2 -47.72 55.09 -13.49
CA LYS A 2 -46.61 54.89 -12.54
C LYS A 2 -46.80 53.55 -11.83
N TRP A 3 -45.93 52.58 -12.09
CA TRP A 3 -45.86 51.34 -11.34
C TRP A 3 -44.95 51.55 -10.12
N THR A 4 -45.52 51.74 -8.93
CA THR A 4 -44.78 51.79 -7.65
C THR A 4 -44.61 50.34 -7.18
N ARG A 5 -43.37 49.83 -7.21
CA ARG A 5 -42.96 48.60 -6.55
C ARG A 5 -43.13 48.77 -5.03
N ARG A 6 -44.10 48.07 -4.43
CA ARG A 6 -44.19 47.89 -2.98
C ARG A 6 -43.12 46.88 -2.57
N LEU A 7 -42.00 47.38 -2.03
CA LEU A 7 -41.09 46.53 -1.24
C LEU A 7 -41.82 46.16 0.07
N ARG A 8 -42.22 44.91 0.21
CA ARG A 8 -42.72 44.36 1.48
C ARG A 8 -41.55 44.43 2.47
N HIS A 9 -41.67 45.24 3.53
CA HIS A 9 -40.80 45.16 4.70
C HIS A 9 -41.07 43.80 5.38
N ILE A 10 -40.06 42.91 5.27
CA ILE A 10 -40.05 41.65 6.03
C ILE A 10 -39.85 42.03 7.49
N ASP A 11 -40.78 41.69 8.36
CA ASP A 11 -40.70 41.89 9.80
C ASP A 11 -39.38 41.31 10.37
N ALA A 12 -38.82 41.98 11.36
CA ALA A 12 -37.55 41.60 12.00
C ALA A 12 -37.60 40.14 12.51
N LYS A 13 -38.74 39.69 13.04
CA LYS A 13 -38.96 38.31 13.44
C LYS A 13 -38.88 37.33 12.28
N ALA A 14 -39.41 37.67 11.10
CA ALA A 14 -39.32 36.84 9.91
C ALA A 14 -37.88 36.73 9.38
N LYS A 15 -37.09 37.77 9.49
CA LYS A 15 -35.65 37.74 9.14
C LYS A 15 -34.86 36.77 10.04
N TRP A 16 -35.15 36.78 11.35
CA TRP A 16 -34.49 35.86 12.29
C TRP A 16 -34.91 34.38 12.06
N ILE A 17 -36.17 34.15 11.69
CA ILE A 17 -36.65 32.79 11.37
C ILE A 17 -35.98 32.28 10.10
N ILE A 18 -35.82 33.12 9.05
CA ILE A 18 -35.15 32.75 7.81
C ILE A 18 -33.64 32.50 8.06
N LEU A 19 -33.00 33.31 8.89
CA LEU A 19 -31.59 33.12 9.25
C LEU A 19 -31.39 31.81 10.03
N ALA A 20 -32.25 31.56 11.03
CA ALA A 20 -32.21 30.32 11.82
C ALA A 20 -32.47 29.08 10.95
N ALA A 21 -33.46 29.13 10.03
CA ALA A 21 -33.71 28.05 9.09
C ALA A 21 -32.55 27.81 8.13
N GLY A 22 -31.90 28.90 7.66
CA GLY A 22 -30.66 28.82 6.83
C GLY A 22 -29.48 28.18 7.56
N ILE A 23 -29.29 28.54 8.83
CA ILE A 23 -28.24 27.93 9.68
C ILE A 23 -28.55 26.44 9.94
N CYS A 24 -29.81 26.10 10.27
CA CYS A 24 -30.22 24.70 10.47
C CYS A 24 -30.02 23.88 9.18
N LEU A 25 -30.35 24.43 8.02
CA LEU A 25 -30.14 23.76 6.73
C LEU A 25 -28.66 23.57 6.42
N LEU A 26 -27.83 24.57 6.71
CA LEU A 26 -26.37 24.47 6.54
C LEU A 26 -25.77 23.41 7.48
N LEU A 27 -26.19 23.38 8.74
CA LEU A 27 -25.76 22.35 9.70
C LEU A 27 -26.28 20.97 9.29
N LEU A 28 -27.48 20.86 8.75
CA LEU A 28 -28.01 19.60 8.22
C LEU A 28 -27.23 19.13 6.99
N ILE A 29 -26.85 20.03 6.08
CA ILE A 29 -26.01 19.74 4.92
C ILE A 29 -24.63 19.30 5.38
N LEU A 30 -24.01 19.97 6.37
CA LEU A 30 -22.73 19.58 6.95
C LEU A 30 -22.80 18.22 7.65
N PHE A 31 -23.93 17.88 8.27
CA PHE A 31 -24.17 16.57 8.91
C PHE A 31 -24.48 15.46 7.90
N LEU A 32 -25.02 15.82 6.73
CA LEU A 32 -25.31 14.90 5.62
C LEU A 32 -24.17 14.78 4.60
N LEU A 33 -23.13 15.61 4.71
CA LEU A 33 -21.88 15.34 3.97
C LEU A 33 -21.37 14.01 4.50
N PRO A 34 -21.16 13.00 3.64
CA PRO A 34 -20.52 11.78 4.09
C PRO A 34 -19.17 12.18 4.67
N SER A 35 -18.97 12.05 5.98
CA SER A 35 -17.63 11.95 6.53
C SER A 35 -17.04 10.74 5.83
N GLY A 36 -16.12 10.95 4.90
CA GLY A 36 -15.45 9.88 4.19
C GLY A 36 -14.99 8.86 5.24
N LYS A 37 -15.43 7.61 5.11
CA LYS A 37 -14.94 6.58 6.02
C LYS A 37 -13.45 6.51 5.84
N VAL A 38 -12.72 6.65 6.94
CA VAL A 38 -11.26 6.44 6.92
C VAL A 38 -11.00 5.02 6.44
N ASN A 39 -10.24 4.87 5.36
CA ASN A 39 -9.79 3.57 4.91
C ASN A 39 -8.74 3.06 5.91
N GLN A 40 -9.07 1.98 6.60
CA GLN A 40 -8.21 1.35 7.61
C GLN A 40 -7.67 0.00 7.15
N ASN A 41 -7.73 -0.28 5.84
CA ASN A 41 -7.11 -1.47 5.29
C ASN A 41 -5.63 -1.48 5.63
N LYS A 42 -5.12 -2.65 5.93
CA LYS A 42 -3.70 -2.86 6.20
C LYS A 42 -3.17 -4.01 5.35
N ALA A 43 -1.94 -3.85 4.89
CA ALA A 43 -1.17 -4.92 4.31
C ALA A 43 0.06 -5.20 5.18
N THR A 44 0.69 -6.34 5.02
CA THR A 44 1.99 -6.64 5.64
C THR A 44 2.81 -7.55 4.76
N TRP A 45 4.14 -7.44 4.91
CA TRP A 45 5.09 -8.36 4.30
C TRP A 45 5.38 -9.52 5.25
N LEU A 46 5.23 -10.74 4.76
CA LEU A 46 5.63 -11.98 5.44
C LEU A 46 6.87 -12.52 4.72
N TRP A 47 8.06 -12.06 5.17
CA TRP A 47 9.34 -12.39 4.55
C TRP A 47 9.80 -13.82 4.81
N ASP A 48 9.57 -14.34 6.01
CA ASP A 48 9.88 -15.71 6.36
C ASP A 48 8.66 -16.60 6.10
N ALA A 49 8.58 -17.11 4.87
CA ALA A 49 7.48 -17.99 4.50
C ALA A 49 7.53 -19.34 5.22
N SER A 50 8.66 -19.73 5.84
CA SER A 50 8.75 -20.97 6.59
C SER A 50 7.78 -21.02 7.79
N LEU A 51 7.38 -19.85 8.32
CA LEU A 51 6.41 -19.71 9.40
C LEU A 51 5.04 -20.31 9.07
N ILE A 52 4.64 -20.28 7.79
CA ILE A 52 3.33 -20.83 7.40
C ILE A 52 3.20 -22.33 7.63
N ARG A 53 4.31 -23.07 7.85
CA ARG A 53 4.32 -24.49 8.12
C ARG A 53 3.72 -24.84 9.47
N SER A 54 4.01 -24.01 10.47
CA SER A 54 3.64 -24.28 11.87
C SER A 54 2.73 -23.23 12.49
N GLU A 55 2.66 -22.03 11.90
CA GLU A 55 2.01 -20.86 12.49
C GLU A 55 0.86 -20.31 11.63
N THR A 56 0.35 -21.08 10.66
CA THR A 56 -0.74 -20.62 9.78
C THR A 56 -1.91 -20.04 10.56
N GLU A 57 -2.40 -20.71 11.58
CA GLU A 57 -3.57 -20.28 12.36
C GLU A 57 -3.25 -19.03 13.18
N GLU A 58 -2.04 -18.93 13.74
CA GLU A 58 -1.58 -17.73 14.47
C GLU A 58 -1.45 -16.52 13.55
N ILE A 59 -0.84 -16.68 12.37
CA ILE A 59 -0.67 -15.60 11.38
C ILE A 59 -2.04 -15.10 10.93
N VAL A 60 -2.94 -16.00 10.58
CA VAL A 60 -4.28 -15.64 10.10
C VAL A 60 -5.12 -15.00 11.21
N ALA A 61 -5.06 -15.54 12.45
CA ALA A 61 -5.77 -14.96 13.58
C ALA A 61 -5.21 -13.57 13.96
N PHE A 62 -3.90 -13.39 13.94
CA PHE A 62 -3.26 -12.09 14.14
C PHE A 62 -3.71 -11.10 13.06
N SER A 63 -3.65 -11.51 11.79
CA SER A 63 -4.04 -10.68 10.66
C SER A 63 -5.49 -10.21 10.77
N GLY A 64 -6.40 -11.08 11.18
CA GLY A 64 -7.81 -10.74 11.41
C GLY A 64 -7.98 -9.71 12.54
N ARG A 65 -7.24 -9.85 13.67
CA ARG A 65 -7.30 -8.90 14.78
C ARG A 65 -6.76 -7.52 14.41
N GLU A 66 -5.68 -7.48 13.64
CA GLU A 66 -5.04 -6.22 13.22
C GLU A 66 -5.71 -5.54 12.02
N GLY A 67 -6.72 -6.19 11.41
CA GLY A 67 -7.40 -5.67 10.23
C GLY A 67 -6.57 -5.74 8.97
N ILE A 68 -5.67 -6.72 8.86
CA ILE A 68 -4.88 -6.97 7.66
C ILE A 68 -5.80 -7.56 6.60
N THR A 69 -5.83 -6.91 5.44
CA THR A 69 -6.62 -7.33 4.28
C THR A 69 -5.76 -7.93 3.17
N THR A 70 -4.44 -7.70 3.23
CA THR A 70 -3.51 -8.20 2.21
C THR A 70 -2.20 -8.65 2.85
N ILE A 71 -1.70 -9.82 2.47
CA ILE A 71 -0.39 -10.32 2.86
C ILE A 71 0.47 -10.46 1.59
N PHE A 72 1.62 -9.79 1.57
CA PHE A 72 2.67 -10.01 0.60
C PHE A 72 3.56 -11.14 1.13
N LEU A 73 3.37 -12.35 0.60
CA LEU A 73 4.01 -13.57 1.08
C LEU A 73 5.23 -13.91 0.23
N GLN A 74 6.41 -13.88 0.85
CA GLN A 74 7.67 -14.26 0.19
C GLN A 74 7.61 -15.70 -0.33
N ILE A 75 7.97 -15.89 -1.59
CA ILE A 75 8.10 -17.22 -2.19
C ILE A 75 9.51 -17.74 -1.95
N GLN A 76 9.58 -18.88 -1.25
CA GLN A 76 10.83 -19.57 -0.85
C GLN A 76 10.84 -21.01 -1.33
N GLN A 77 11.99 -21.49 -1.80
CA GLN A 77 12.14 -22.85 -2.36
C GLN A 77 11.91 -23.97 -1.32
N GLU A 78 12.11 -23.66 -0.05
CA GLU A 78 11.95 -24.60 1.06
C GLU A 78 10.49 -24.86 1.43
N VAL A 79 9.58 -24.02 0.97
CA VAL A 79 8.13 -24.14 1.21
C VAL A 79 7.48 -24.84 0.03
N THR A 80 6.72 -25.87 0.30
CA THR A 80 6.03 -26.66 -0.72
C THR A 80 4.74 -25.98 -1.20
N ASP A 81 4.30 -26.30 -2.41
CA ASP A 81 3.02 -25.83 -2.93
C ASP A 81 1.83 -26.21 -2.02
N GLU A 82 1.89 -27.37 -1.35
CA GLU A 82 0.84 -27.81 -0.41
C GLU A 82 0.78 -26.92 0.82
N GLU A 83 1.93 -26.49 1.37
CA GLU A 83 2.00 -25.56 2.50
C GLU A 83 1.47 -24.19 2.10
N TYR A 84 1.79 -23.70 0.90
CA TYR A 84 1.20 -22.47 0.36
C TYR A 84 -0.32 -22.59 0.19
N ARG A 85 -0.84 -23.69 -0.39
CA ARG A 85 -2.29 -23.91 -0.54
C ARG A 85 -3.01 -23.88 0.80
N HIS A 86 -2.44 -24.56 1.80
CA HIS A 86 -3.01 -24.58 3.14
C HIS A 86 -3.12 -23.16 3.73
N PHE A 87 -2.04 -22.37 3.65
CA PHE A 87 -1.99 -21.01 4.17
C PHE A 87 -2.94 -20.08 3.41
N VAL A 88 -2.87 -20.06 2.08
CA VAL A 88 -3.71 -19.21 1.23
C VAL A 88 -5.18 -19.47 1.48
N ALA A 89 -5.59 -20.75 1.53
CA ALA A 89 -6.97 -21.11 1.85
C ALA A 89 -7.39 -20.66 3.26
N ALA A 90 -6.49 -20.71 4.23
CA ALA A 90 -6.78 -20.24 5.59
C ALA A 90 -6.97 -18.71 5.62
N ALA A 91 -6.10 -17.96 4.94
CA ALA A 91 -6.17 -16.51 4.80
C ALA A 91 -7.48 -16.07 4.09
N HIS A 92 -7.81 -16.72 2.96
CA HIS A 92 -9.03 -16.40 2.21
C HIS A 92 -10.31 -16.63 3.04
N ARG A 93 -10.36 -17.66 3.89
CA ARG A 93 -11.50 -17.87 4.80
C ARG A 93 -11.73 -16.72 5.76
N GLN A 94 -10.72 -15.90 6.03
CA GLN A 94 -10.81 -14.68 6.84
C GLN A 94 -10.91 -13.40 6.00
N GLY A 95 -11.05 -13.51 4.67
CA GLY A 95 -11.15 -12.38 3.76
C GLY A 95 -9.81 -11.65 3.54
N ILE A 96 -8.69 -12.35 3.74
CA ILE A 96 -7.34 -11.81 3.56
C ILE A 96 -6.83 -12.26 2.20
N SER A 97 -6.51 -11.31 1.33
CA SER A 97 -5.87 -11.55 0.03
C SER A 97 -4.38 -11.88 0.21
N VAL A 98 -3.88 -12.84 -0.55
CA VAL A 98 -2.46 -13.22 -0.50
C VAL A 98 -1.83 -13.01 -1.87
N HIS A 99 -0.80 -12.15 -1.91
CA HIS A 99 -0.02 -11.88 -3.11
C HIS A 99 1.35 -12.55 -3.00
N ALA A 100 1.77 -13.22 -4.06
CA ALA A 100 3.11 -13.78 -4.13
C ALA A 100 4.14 -12.64 -4.16
N LEU A 101 5.11 -12.68 -3.25
CA LEU A 101 6.16 -11.68 -3.13
C LEU A 101 7.50 -12.29 -3.51
N ASN A 102 8.27 -11.58 -4.31
CA ASN A 102 9.70 -11.84 -4.47
C ASN A 102 10.39 -10.59 -5.04
N GLY A 103 11.69 -10.58 -5.02
CA GLY A 103 12.51 -9.51 -5.56
C GLY A 103 13.97 -9.68 -5.13
N HIS A 104 14.84 -9.05 -5.90
CA HIS A 104 16.25 -8.92 -5.55
C HIS A 104 16.82 -7.71 -6.29
N PRO A 105 17.75 -6.96 -5.72
CA PRO A 105 18.29 -5.74 -6.35
C PRO A 105 18.80 -5.93 -7.77
N ASP A 106 19.42 -7.08 -8.10
CA ASP A 106 19.93 -7.37 -9.44
C ASP A 106 18.86 -7.73 -10.47
N TRP A 107 17.58 -7.91 -10.06
CA TRP A 107 16.50 -8.13 -11.02
C TRP A 107 16.22 -6.89 -11.87
N ALA A 108 16.65 -5.72 -11.42
CA ALA A 108 16.58 -4.50 -12.22
C ALA A 108 17.43 -4.58 -13.49
N TYR A 109 18.50 -5.37 -13.51
CA TYR A 109 19.40 -5.50 -14.65
C TYR A 109 18.83 -6.42 -15.72
N GLU A 110 19.31 -6.28 -16.97
CA GLU A 110 18.84 -7.09 -18.08
C GLU A 110 18.94 -8.60 -17.80
N GLU A 111 20.04 -9.03 -17.14
CA GLU A 111 20.26 -10.43 -16.77
C GLU A 111 19.27 -10.94 -15.70
N GLY A 112 18.72 -10.02 -14.88
CA GLY A 112 17.77 -10.34 -13.83
C GLY A 112 16.34 -10.59 -14.33
N ARG A 113 16.00 -10.16 -15.57
CA ARG A 113 14.66 -10.30 -16.15
C ARG A 113 14.10 -11.71 -16.02
N GLN A 114 14.92 -12.71 -16.31
CA GLN A 114 14.51 -14.11 -16.30
C GLN A 114 14.08 -14.57 -14.90
N LYS A 115 14.67 -14.03 -13.84
CA LYS A 115 14.30 -14.37 -12.45
C LYS A 115 12.85 -14.03 -12.13
N GLY A 116 12.40 -12.82 -12.51
CA GLY A 116 10.99 -12.45 -12.37
C GLY A 116 10.07 -13.30 -13.24
N MET A 117 10.51 -13.66 -14.46
CA MET A 117 9.75 -14.56 -15.34
C MET A 117 9.65 -15.98 -14.78
N ASP A 118 10.71 -16.49 -14.12
CA ASP A 118 10.71 -17.81 -13.48
C ASP A 118 9.68 -17.85 -12.32
N LEU A 119 9.60 -16.77 -11.52
CA LEU A 119 8.57 -16.64 -10.48
C LEU A 119 7.16 -16.65 -11.08
N LEU A 120 6.94 -15.84 -12.12
CA LEU A 120 5.63 -15.77 -12.77
C LEU A 120 5.22 -17.09 -13.42
N ALA A 121 6.17 -17.84 -13.98
CA ALA A 121 5.92 -19.17 -14.53
C ALA A 121 5.53 -20.17 -13.42
N TRP A 122 6.26 -20.17 -12.28
CA TRP A 122 5.89 -20.97 -11.13
C TRP A 122 4.49 -20.60 -10.61
N LEU A 123 4.18 -19.30 -10.51
CA LEU A 123 2.89 -18.81 -10.01
C LEU A 123 1.72 -19.25 -10.93
N GLU A 124 1.94 -19.26 -12.25
CA GLU A 124 0.96 -19.77 -13.20
C GLU A 124 0.69 -21.27 -12.98
N GLU A 125 1.74 -22.10 -12.89
CA GLU A 125 1.62 -23.53 -12.66
C GLU A 125 0.93 -23.83 -11.32
N TYR A 126 1.34 -23.10 -10.26
CA TYR A 126 0.72 -23.21 -8.93
C TYR A 126 -0.78 -22.87 -8.98
N ASN A 127 -1.14 -21.72 -9.54
CA ASN A 127 -2.54 -21.28 -9.60
C ASN A 127 -3.41 -22.19 -10.50
N GLN A 128 -2.84 -22.77 -11.58
CA GLN A 128 -3.54 -23.74 -12.41
C GLN A 128 -3.82 -25.07 -11.68
N ALA A 129 -2.91 -25.49 -10.79
CA ALA A 129 -3.02 -26.70 -10.01
C ALA A 129 -3.82 -26.55 -8.71
N SER A 130 -4.21 -25.32 -8.34
CA SER A 130 -4.86 -25.01 -7.06
C SER A 130 -6.36 -24.80 -7.21
N ALA A 131 -7.14 -25.13 -6.16
CA ALA A 131 -8.55 -24.76 -6.05
C ALA A 131 -8.70 -23.22 -5.97
N PRO A 132 -9.88 -22.66 -6.33
CA PRO A 132 -10.05 -21.19 -6.33
C PRO A 132 -9.67 -20.51 -5.03
N GLU A 133 -9.96 -21.11 -3.89
CA GLU A 133 -9.65 -20.58 -2.54
C GLU A 133 -8.19 -20.74 -2.12
N GLU A 134 -7.37 -21.41 -2.92
CA GLU A 134 -5.95 -21.69 -2.66
C GLU A 134 -5.02 -20.86 -3.54
N LYS A 135 -5.58 -20.02 -4.45
CA LYS A 135 -4.82 -19.27 -5.43
C LYS A 135 -4.26 -17.98 -4.86
N PHE A 136 -3.04 -17.65 -5.22
CA PHE A 136 -2.58 -16.26 -5.06
C PHE A 136 -3.42 -15.33 -5.93
N GLU A 137 -3.80 -14.19 -5.36
CA GLU A 137 -4.68 -13.21 -6.00
C GLU A 137 -3.92 -12.06 -6.65
N GLY A 138 -2.59 -12.03 -6.50
CA GLY A 138 -1.74 -11.01 -7.10
C GLY A 138 -0.27 -11.35 -6.93
N VAL A 139 0.58 -10.47 -7.43
CA VAL A 139 2.03 -10.55 -7.29
C VAL A 139 2.61 -9.19 -6.94
N GLN A 140 3.59 -9.17 -6.05
CA GLN A 140 4.37 -7.97 -5.73
C GLN A 140 5.85 -8.24 -5.95
N PHE A 141 6.52 -7.30 -6.63
CA PHE A 141 7.97 -7.33 -6.76
C PHE A 141 8.60 -6.24 -5.91
N ASP A 142 9.62 -6.64 -5.16
CA ASP A 142 10.45 -5.77 -4.36
C ASP A 142 11.87 -5.76 -4.93
N VAL A 143 12.13 -4.81 -5.84
CA VAL A 143 13.38 -4.71 -6.59
C VAL A 143 14.03 -3.37 -6.26
N GLU A 144 15.16 -3.44 -5.58
CA GLU A 144 15.83 -2.30 -4.97
C GLU A 144 17.25 -2.07 -5.53
N PRO A 145 17.42 -1.72 -6.81
CA PRO A 145 18.76 -1.62 -7.42
C PRO A 145 19.66 -0.54 -6.81
N TYR A 146 19.06 0.39 -6.09
CA TYR A 146 19.78 1.50 -5.45
C TYR A 146 20.67 1.07 -4.27
N VAL A 147 20.55 -0.15 -3.76
CA VAL A 147 21.49 -0.72 -2.79
C VAL A 147 22.76 -1.26 -3.46
N LEU A 148 22.81 -1.30 -4.79
CA LEU A 148 23.93 -1.80 -5.55
C LEU A 148 24.79 -0.66 -6.13
N ARG A 149 26.11 -0.87 -6.16
CA ARG A 149 27.08 0.14 -6.65
C ARG A 149 26.88 0.61 -8.09
N ARG A 150 26.17 -0.18 -8.91
CA ARG A 150 25.90 0.18 -10.29
C ARG A 150 24.92 1.35 -10.37
N TRP A 151 23.99 1.46 -9.42
CA TRP A 151 23.07 2.59 -9.30
C TRP A 151 23.79 3.93 -9.25
N ASP A 152 24.83 4.06 -8.41
CA ASP A 152 25.56 5.31 -8.25
C ASP A 152 26.31 5.76 -9.51
N ARG A 153 26.62 4.84 -10.43
CA ARG A 153 27.47 5.08 -11.60
C ARG A 153 26.69 5.15 -12.91
N GLU A 154 25.62 4.41 -13.00
CA GLU A 154 24.90 4.13 -14.24
C GLU A 154 23.37 4.21 -14.02
N GLN A 155 22.91 5.15 -13.16
CA GLN A 155 21.52 5.25 -12.73
C GLN A 155 20.55 5.27 -13.91
N GLU A 156 20.81 6.11 -14.92
CA GLU A 156 19.97 6.22 -16.12
C GLU A 156 19.83 4.86 -16.83
N GLN A 157 20.94 4.13 -17.00
CA GLN A 157 20.91 2.82 -17.63
C GLN A 157 20.16 1.79 -16.78
N VAL A 158 20.35 1.82 -15.44
CA VAL A 158 19.61 0.93 -14.53
C VAL A 158 18.11 1.20 -14.59
N VAL A 159 17.69 2.47 -14.66
CA VAL A 159 16.28 2.85 -14.85
C VAL A 159 15.72 2.29 -16.17
N GLU A 160 16.49 2.38 -17.27
CA GLU A 160 16.08 1.82 -18.56
C GLU A 160 15.92 0.29 -18.51
N GLU A 161 16.85 -0.41 -17.90
CA GLU A 161 16.82 -1.87 -17.78
C GLU A 161 15.69 -2.31 -16.84
N TRP A 162 15.54 -1.67 -15.67
CA TRP A 162 14.52 -1.99 -14.68
C TRP A 162 13.11 -1.77 -15.27
N SER A 163 12.90 -0.63 -15.93
CA SER A 163 11.61 -0.37 -16.58
C SER A 163 11.31 -1.37 -17.69
N ALA A 164 12.31 -1.76 -18.50
CA ALA A 164 12.13 -2.77 -19.54
C ALA A 164 11.79 -4.16 -18.95
N ASN A 165 12.39 -4.53 -17.83
CA ASN A 165 12.06 -5.75 -17.13
C ASN A 165 10.65 -5.71 -16.54
N THR A 166 10.30 -4.59 -15.87
CA THR A 166 8.97 -4.39 -15.28
C THR A 166 7.87 -4.48 -16.32
N GLU A 167 8.05 -3.90 -17.50
CA GLU A 167 7.07 -4.04 -18.60
C GLU A 167 6.80 -5.49 -18.96
N VAL A 168 7.84 -6.31 -19.07
CA VAL A 168 7.72 -7.74 -19.40
C VAL A 168 7.01 -8.48 -18.27
N TRP A 169 7.35 -8.24 -17.03
CA TRP A 169 6.71 -8.89 -15.87
C TRP A 169 5.24 -8.51 -15.73
N VAL A 170 4.91 -7.24 -15.89
CA VAL A 170 3.53 -6.74 -15.85
C VAL A 170 2.68 -7.35 -16.99
N GLN A 171 3.23 -7.43 -18.19
CA GLN A 171 2.54 -8.06 -19.32
C GLN A 171 2.25 -9.54 -19.04
N GLU A 172 3.20 -10.25 -18.45
CA GLU A 172 3.03 -11.66 -18.09
C GLU A 172 2.02 -11.84 -16.97
N ALA A 173 2.10 -11.05 -15.87
CA ALA A 173 1.11 -11.08 -14.79
C ALA A 173 -0.32 -10.80 -15.33
N LYS A 174 -0.44 -9.80 -16.21
CA LYS A 174 -1.71 -9.47 -16.87
C LYS A 174 -2.24 -10.62 -17.75
N ARG A 175 -1.36 -11.33 -18.46
CA ARG A 175 -1.73 -12.52 -19.23
C ARG A 175 -2.34 -13.61 -18.34
N GLN A 176 -1.81 -13.74 -17.12
CA GLN A 176 -2.32 -14.66 -16.10
C GLN A 176 -3.57 -14.15 -15.37
N GLY A 177 -3.97 -12.89 -15.59
CA GLY A 177 -5.09 -12.25 -14.90
C GLY A 177 -4.78 -11.83 -13.46
N LEU A 178 -3.49 -11.64 -13.14
CA LEU A 178 -3.02 -11.25 -11.82
C LEU A 178 -2.69 -9.76 -11.78
N PRO A 179 -3.18 -9.00 -10.79
CA PRO A 179 -2.70 -7.66 -10.50
C PRO A 179 -1.22 -7.72 -10.09
N PHE A 180 -0.46 -6.77 -10.63
CA PHE A 180 0.96 -6.61 -10.35
C PHE A 180 1.22 -5.36 -9.53
N SER A 181 1.96 -5.48 -8.43
CA SER A 181 2.38 -4.36 -7.62
C SER A 181 3.91 -4.33 -7.43
N ALA A 182 4.44 -3.17 -7.09
CA ALA A 182 5.85 -2.98 -6.78
C ALA A 182 6.02 -2.25 -5.44
N ALA A 183 7.01 -2.66 -4.63
CA ALA A 183 7.51 -1.82 -3.55
C ALA A 183 8.50 -0.81 -4.14
N VAL A 184 8.39 0.46 -3.72
CA VAL A 184 9.20 1.55 -4.24
C VAL A 184 9.63 2.51 -3.12
N PRO A 185 10.85 3.09 -3.18
CA PRO A 185 11.24 4.10 -2.22
C PRO A 185 10.51 5.42 -2.49
N PHE A 186 10.20 6.17 -1.44
CA PHE A 186 9.49 7.45 -1.53
C PHE A 186 10.16 8.51 -2.42
N TRP A 187 11.47 8.46 -2.57
CA TRP A 187 12.26 9.40 -3.37
C TRP A 187 12.33 9.05 -4.87
N LEU A 188 11.63 8.00 -5.32
CA LEU A 188 11.62 7.58 -6.73
C LEU A 188 10.99 8.63 -7.65
N ASP A 189 10.19 9.54 -7.10
CA ASP A 189 9.64 10.73 -7.76
C ASP A 189 10.73 11.69 -8.26
N SER A 190 11.87 11.77 -7.55
CA SER A 190 13.02 12.59 -7.92
C SER A 190 13.88 12.01 -9.03
N ILE A 191 13.65 10.76 -9.43
CA ILE A 191 14.40 10.07 -10.48
C ILE A 191 13.67 10.25 -11.82
N PRO A 192 14.38 10.70 -12.87
CA PRO A 192 13.78 10.79 -14.21
C PRO A 192 13.23 9.45 -14.68
N GLY A 193 12.11 9.48 -15.37
CA GLY A 193 11.54 8.29 -16.02
C GLY A 193 12.43 7.78 -17.15
N PRO A 194 12.17 6.55 -17.65
CA PRO A 194 12.95 5.98 -18.75
C PRO A 194 12.80 6.86 -20.00
N SER A 195 13.90 7.04 -20.76
CA SER A 195 14.01 7.99 -21.87
C SER A 195 13.00 7.74 -23.01
N ARG A 196 12.50 6.50 -23.10
CA ARG A 196 11.47 6.09 -24.08
C ARG A 196 10.05 6.41 -23.65
N ALA A 197 9.83 6.84 -22.41
CA ALA A 197 8.51 7.15 -21.87
C ALA A 197 8.28 8.65 -21.81
N ASP A 198 7.03 9.08 -21.99
CA ASP A 198 6.62 10.47 -21.80
C ASP A 198 6.14 10.64 -20.35
N THR A 199 7.10 10.58 -19.42
CA THR A 199 6.85 10.72 -17.97
C THR A 199 7.92 11.57 -17.32
N ASP A 200 7.53 12.42 -16.37
CA ASP A 200 8.44 13.34 -15.69
C ASP A 200 9.31 12.62 -14.65
N SER A 201 8.77 11.56 -14.00
CA SER A 201 9.48 10.81 -12.95
C SER A 201 9.35 9.30 -13.13
N PHE A 202 10.27 8.56 -12.50
CA PHE A 202 10.22 7.10 -12.52
C PHE A 202 9.12 6.56 -11.62
N SER A 203 8.75 7.24 -10.53
CA SER A 203 7.59 6.85 -9.72
C SER A 203 6.30 6.93 -10.54
N ARG A 204 6.10 8.03 -11.31
CA ARG A 204 4.94 8.15 -12.20
C ARG A 204 4.92 7.06 -13.26
N TRP A 205 6.08 6.72 -13.82
CA TRP A 205 6.19 5.61 -14.77
C TRP A 205 5.77 4.27 -14.13
N MET A 206 6.22 3.99 -12.90
CA MET A 206 5.85 2.78 -12.16
C MET A 206 4.34 2.73 -11.92
N ILE A 207 3.73 3.83 -11.46
CA ILE A 207 2.28 3.92 -11.25
C ILE A 207 1.50 3.67 -12.55
N GLN A 208 1.94 4.23 -13.68
CA GLN A 208 1.28 4.02 -14.98
C GLN A 208 1.28 2.56 -15.40
N ASN A 209 2.36 1.84 -15.15
CA ASN A 209 2.60 0.51 -15.68
C ASN A 209 2.18 -0.62 -14.73
N THR A 210 2.08 -0.39 -13.43
CA THR A 210 1.62 -1.38 -12.43
C THR A 210 0.15 -1.17 -12.07
N ASP A 211 -0.44 -2.08 -11.30
CA ASP A 211 -1.80 -1.94 -10.75
C ASP A 211 -1.80 -1.24 -9.39
N ALA A 212 -0.72 -1.42 -8.63
CA ALA A 212 -0.51 -0.74 -7.36
C ALA A 212 1.00 -0.55 -7.09
N ILE A 213 1.31 0.40 -6.21
CA ILE A 213 2.64 0.52 -5.59
C ILE A 213 2.51 0.54 -4.06
N ALA A 214 3.56 0.08 -3.37
CA ALA A 214 3.74 0.28 -1.95
C ALA A 214 4.93 1.22 -1.76
N VAL A 215 4.66 2.46 -1.33
CA VAL A 215 5.69 3.48 -1.11
C VAL A 215 6.34 3.23 0.24
N MET A 216 7.63 3.00 0.29
CA MET A 216 8.41 2.86 1.52
C MET A 216 8.63 4.22 2.18
N ALA A 217 7.55 4.80 2.69
CA ALA A 217 7.51 6.13 3.31
C ALA A 217 7.85 6.06 4.81
N TYR A 218 8.86 5.29 5.16
CA TYR A 218 9.22 4.94 6.52
C TYR A 218 9.58 6.18 7.37
N ARG A 219 8.68 6.52 8.30
CA ARG A 219 8.81 7.60 9.30
C ARG A 219 8.00 7.21 10.55
N ASP A 220 8.37 7.76 11.68
CA ASP A 220 7.66 7.62 12.96
C ASP A 220 6.57 8.71 13.17
N SER A 221 6.08 9.29 12.09
CA SER A 221 5.03 10.30 12.07
C SER A 221 4.09 10.09 10.89
N GLY A 222 2.80 9.98 11.18
CA GLY A 222 1.76 9.75 10.17
C GLY A 222 1.65 10.88 9.15
N GLU A 223 1.90 12.13 9.58
CA GLU A 223 1.94 13.28 8.68
C GLU A 223 3.14 13.18 7.72
N GLN A 224 4.33 12.80 8.22
CA GLN A 224 5.51 12.64 7.37
C GLN A 224 5.38 11.45 6.41
N MET A 225 4.82 10.32 6.85
CA MET A 225 4.51 9.19 5.96
C MET A 225 3.59 9.62 4.82
N TYR A 226 2.54 10.39 5.13
CA TYR A 226 1.65 10.94 4.11
C TYR A 226 2.36 11.90 3.17
N GLU A 227 3.09 12.89 3.68
CA GLU A 227 3.80 13.88 2.85
C GLU A 227 4.82 13.24 1.91
N LEU A 228 5.47 12.14 2.32
CA LEU A 228 6.41 11.37 1.48
C LEU A 228 5.71 10.48 0.42
N SER A 229 4.39 10.30 0.52
CA SER A 229 3.61 9.49 -0.42
C SER A 229 2.61 10.31 -1.22
N LYS A 230 2.55 11.62 -0.95
CA LYS A 230 1.48 12.48 -1.46
C LYS A 230 1.51 12.62 -2.97
N GLU A 231 2.68 12.76 -3.56
CA GLU A 231 2.83 12.89 -5.01
C GLU A 231 2.37 11.61 -5.72
N GLU A 232 2.75 10.44 -5.20
CA GLU A 232 2.31 9.15 -5.72
C GLU A 232 0.80 8.96 -5.59
N LEU A 233 0.21 9.38 -4.47
CA LEU A 233 -1.24 9.36 -4.27
C LEU A 233 -1.98 10.23 -5.29
N GLU A 234 -1.52 11.49 -5.49
CA GLU A 234 -2.09 12.42 -6.46
C GLU A 234 -1.98 11.88 -7.90
N GLN A 235 -0.81 11.35 -8.27
CA GLN A 235 -0.59 10.75 -9.58
C GLN A 235 -1.45 9.50 -9.80
N ALA A 236 -1.58 8.66 -8.78
CA ALA A 236 -2.39 7.46 -8.84
C ALA A 236 -3.90 7.76 -8.87
N ASP A 237 -4.36 8.84 -8.22
CA ASP A 237 -5.76 9.34 -8.36
C ASP A 237 -6.07 9.66 -9.83
N GLU A 238 -5.16 10.35 -10.52
CA GLU A 238 -5.31 10.67 -11.95
C GLU A 238 -5.37 9.43 -12.84
N LEU A 239 -4.62 8.39 -12.48
CA LEU A 239 -4.41 7.18 -13.28
C LEU A 239 -5.36 6.03 -12.91
N GLY A 240 -6.14 6.17 -11.84
CA GLY A 240 -7.02 5.12 -11.33
C GLY A 240 -6.26 3.91 -10.80
N LYS A 241 -5.10 4.16 -10.15
CA LYS A 241 -4.22 3.15 -9.57
C LYS A 241 -4.30 3.15 -8.05
N SER A 242 -3.61 2.21 -7.40
CA SER A 242 -3.64 2.07 -5.94
C SER A 242 -2.26 2.30 -5.32
N VAL A 243 -2.25 2.96 -4.15
CA VAL A 243 -1.02 3.24 -3.39
C VAL A 243 -1.19 2.78 -1.95
N TRP A 244 -0.26 1.96 -1.48
CA TRP A 244 -0.06 1.64 -0.08
C TRP A 244 0.99 2.58 0.51
N ILE A 245 0.73 3.14 1.69
CA ILE A 245 1.72 3.91 2.44
C ILE A 245 2.47 2.97 3.38
N GLY A 246 3.77 2.83 3.20
CA GLY A 246 4.64 1.98 3.99
C GLY A 246 4.91 2.53 5.38
N MET A 247 4.95 1.65 6.37
CA MET A 247 5.21 1.94 7.79
C MET A 247 6.18 0.91 8.36
N GLU A 248 7.28 1.36 8.99
CA GLU A 248 8.32 0.48 9.54
C GLU A 248 8.15 0.24 11.04
N LEU A 249 8.19 -1.03 11.46
CA LEU A 249 8.12 -1.43 12.87
C LEU A 249 9.40 -2.14 13.36
N GLY A 250 10.27 -2.56 12.46
CA GLY A 250 11.52 -3.25 12.77
C GLY A 250 12.58 -2.31 13.34
N ASP A 251 13.56 -2.89 14.00
CA ASP A 251 14.77 -2.18 14.39
C ASP A 251 15.60 -1.83 13.15
N THR A 252 16.19 -0.64 13.12
CA THR A 252 16.99 -0.17 12.00
C THR A 252 18.15 0.71 12.45
N ASP A 253 19.31 0.50 11.83
CA ASP A 253 20.51 1.32 12.03
C ASP A 253 20.48 2.64 11.23
N GLU A 254 19.47 2.84 10.36
CA GLU A 254 19.35 4.01 9.47
C GLU A 254 18.85 5.26 10.19
N GLY A 255 18.20 5.10 11.34
CA GLY A 255 17.76 6.21 12.20
C GLY A 255 16.43 5.95 12.93
N GLU A 256 16.36 6.35 14.18
CA GLU A 256 15.18 6.12 15.03
C GLU A 256 13.90 6.76 14.50
N HIS A 257 14.01 7.83 13.71
CA HIS A 257 12.85 8.53 13.11
C HIS A 257 12.24 7.81 11.91
N LEU A 258 12.83 6.71 11.46
CA LEU A 258 12.33 5.91 10.34
C LEU A 258 11.40 4.78 10.78
N THR A 259 11.35 4.49 12.08
CA THR A 259 10.66 3.31 12.59
C THR A 259 9.88 3.61 13.87
N PHE A 260 8.82 2.85 14.08
CA PHE A 260 8.09 2.83 15.36
C PHE A 260 8.68 1.83 16.37
N TYR A 261 9.86 1.24 16.11
CA TYR A 261 10.45 0.22 16.98
C TYR A 261 10.51 0.64 18.46
N SER A 262 11.05 1.82 18.74
CA SER A 262 11.19 2.35 20.11
C SER A 262 9.94 3.08 20.64
N LYS A 263 8.91 3.32 19.81
CA LYS A 263 7.69 4.04 20.20
C LYS A 263 6.75 3.14 20.99
N SER A 264 5.86 3.72 21.78
CA SER A 264 4.77 2.98 22.41
C SER A 264 3.75 2.50 21.35
N GLU A 265 2.99 1.48 21.70
CA GLU A 265 1.90 0.98 20.86
C GLU A 265 0.86 2.07 20.57
N GLN A 266 0.52 2.87 21.56
CA GLN A 266 -0.44 3.97 21.43
C GLN A 266 0.08 5.05 20.46
N GLU A 267 1.36 5.44 20.54
CA GLU A 267 1.95 6.39 19.61
C GLU A 267 1.92 5.85 18.17
N MET A 268 2.28 4.58 18.00
CA MET A 268 2.22 3.90 16.70
C MET A 268 0.79 3.92 16.13
N GLU A 269 -0.22 3.56 16.90
CA GLU A 269 -1.61 3.55 16.46
C GLU A 269 -2.15 4.96 16.13
N ASP A 270 -1.81 5.95 16.96
CA ASP A 270 -2.23 7.34 16.74
C ASP A 270 -1.64 7.90 15.43
N GLU A 271 -0.36 7.63 15.15
CA GLU A 271 0.29 8.07 13.93
C GLU A 271 -0.16 7.27 12.69
N ALA A 272 -0.38 5.96 12.84
CA ALA A 272 -0.99 5.13 11.79
C ALA A 272 -2.41 5.65 11.42
N LEU A 273 -3.23 5.97 12.43
CA LEU A 273 -4.56 6.56 12.18
C LEU A 273 -4.45 7.94 11.52
N ARG A 274 -3.45 8.75 11.87
CA ARG A 274 -3.19 10.05 11.24
C ARG A 274 -2.87 9.88 9.75
N ALA A 275 -1.93 9.01 9.41
CA ALA A 275 -1.59 8.70 8.02
C ALA A 275 -2.80 8.19 7.23
N ALA A 276 -3.57 7.25 7.82
CA ALA A 276 -4.77 6.72 7.18
C ALA A 276 -5.85 7.77 6.95
N LYS A 277 -6.03 8.73 7.87
CA LYS A 277 -6.98 9.86 7.68
C LYS A 277 -6.56 10.76 6.53
N LEU A 278 -5.29 11.15 6.46
CA LEU A 278 -4.77 11.99 5.38
C LEU A 278 -4.83 11.26 4.03
N GLY A 279 -4.39 10.00 4.00
CA GLY A 279 -4.45 9.15 2.81
C GLY A 279 -5.87 8.95 2.29
N SER A 280 -6.87 8.87 3.19
CA SER A 280 -8.28 8.65 2.80
C SER A 280 -8.93 9.80 2.02
N ASP A 281 -8.26 10.95 1.90
CA ASP A 281 -8.69 12.04 1.02
C ASP A 281 -8.38 11.72 -0.46
N HIS A 282 -7.56 10.68 -0.73
CA HIS A 282 -7.20 10.19 -2.05
C HIS A 282 -7.96 8.91 -2.40
N SER A 283 -8.53 8.86 -3.61
CA SER A 283 -9.22 7.67 -4.13
C SER A 283 -8.27 6.49 -4.39
N SER A 284 -6.99 6.79 -4.61
CA SER A 284 -5.90 5.84 -4.82
C SER A 284 -5.41 5.16 -3.54
N PHE A 285 -5.72 5.71 -2.35
CA PHE A 285 -5.21 5.18 -1.09
C PHE A 285 -5.76 3.78 -0.81
N ALA A 286 -4.92 2.77 -0.92
CA ALA A 286 -5.26 1.38 -0.63
C ALA A 286 -5.28 1.07 0.86
N GLY A 287 -4.45 1.75 1.66
CA GLY A 287 -4.28 1.54 3.10
C GLY A 287 -2.82 1.68 3.53
N LEU A 288 -2.51 1.20 4.73
CA LEU A 288 -1.14 1.16 5.25
C LEU A 288 -0.51 -0.22 5.00
N ALA A 289 0.74 -0.25 4.55
CA ALA A 289 1.52 -1.46 4.42
C ALA A 289 2.58 -1.51 5.53
N VAL A 290 2.38 -2.40 6.49
CA VAL A 290 3.22 -2.49 7.69
C VAL A 290 4.39 -3.44 7.47
N HIS A 291 5.60 -2.93 7.56
CA HIS A 291 6.84 -3.66 7.47
C HIS A 291 7.34 -4.01 8.87
N HIS A 292 7.39 -5.27 9.20
CA HIS A 292 6.87 -6.48 8.60
C HIS A 292 6.14 -7.33 9.65
N TYR A 293 5.53 -8.46 9.27
CA TYR A 293 4.72 -9.30 10.15
C TYR A 293 5.40 -9.63 11.50
N GLN A 294 6.63 -10.16 11.46
CA GLN A 294 7.33 -10.54 12.70
C GLN A 294 7.63 -9.35 13.61
N ALA A 295 8.01 -8.18 13.04
CA ALA A 295 8.20 -6.94 13.80
C ALA A 295 6.89 -6.48 14.43
N TRP A 296 5.77 -6.63 13.71
CA TRP A 296 4.45 -6.28 14.23
C TRP A 296 4.01 -7.19 15.37
N VAL A 297 4.17 -8.50 15.22
CA VAL A 297 3.91 -9.47 16.31
C VAL A 297 4.78 -9.15 17.53
N HIS A 298 6.08 -8.88 17.32
CA HIS A 298 6.97 -8.48 18.41
C HIS A 298 6.47 -7.22 19.13
N LYS A 299 6.06 -6.20 18.39
CA LYS A 299 5.53 -4.95 18.93
C LYS A 299 4.31 -5.17 19.81
N ARG A 300 3.38 -6.06 19.41
CA ARG A 300 2.17 -6.39 20.18
C ARG A 300 2.45 -7.26 21.42
N THR A 301 3.48 -8.10 21.38
CA THR A 301 3.78 -9.03 22.48
C THR A 301 4.73 -8.46 23.53
N ALA A 302 5.67 -7.60 23.14
CA ALA A 302 6.65 -7.02 24.05
C ALA A 302 6.00 -6.13 25.14
N MET A 303 4.85 -5.52 24.87
CA MET A 303 4.13 -4.63 25.80
C MET A 303 3.09 -5.37 26.65
N GLY A 304 2.64 -6.56 26.25
CA GLY A 304 1.71 -7.39 27.04
C GLY A 304 2.35 -8.02 28.31
N GLY A 305 3.67 -7.87 28.48
CA GLY A 305 4.42 -8.39 29.63
C GLY A 305 4.58 -7.41 30.78
N GLU A 306 4.23 -6.13 30.63
CA GLU A 306 4.39 -5.11 31.70
C GLU A 306 3.11 -4.87 32.54
N GLU A 307 1.98 -5.52 32.19
CA GLU A 307 0.71 -5.41 32.95
C GLU A 307 0.37 -6.65 33.82
N GLN A 308 1.37 -7.41 34.29
CA GLN A 308 1.13 -8.50 35.26
C GLN A 308 1.86 -8.24 36.57
#